data_850d80f73855db37fb09d83076e1ade4
#
_entry.id   850d80f73855db37fb09d83076e1ade4
#
_cell.length_a   1.000
_cell.length_b   1.000
_cell.length_c   1.000
_cell.angle_alpha   90.00
_cell.angle_beta   90.00
_cell.angle_gamma   90.00
#
_symmetry.space_group_name_H-M   'P 1'
#
loop_
_entity.id
_entity.type
_entity.pdbx_description
1 polymer ?
#
loop_
_entity_poly.entity_id
_entity_poly.type
_entity_poly.pdbx_seq_one_letter_code
_entity_poly.pdbx_strand_id
1 'polypeptide(L)'
;MEVLMLGQADVRRLLDPDRLLTALEAGFRAISEGSVDVPPRVAANTDAGFLAAMPGYARDIGLATKLVSVFRGNHERGLPSHQALICLFDAGTGSPVAIMDGTHVTAVRTAGAAAVSVRHLARPEARVLAIIGAGVQGASHLEMLSRVRDFGEIRVASRTLASATALARTDPRAHAVEGFEAAVRGADVVALCTHSGDPVVRREWLSPGTHVTSVGYAPPSGELDRAIAEEGRLYVESRAAAFRPPPAGCAELAGMAPEAATELGELLLGRARGREDPDELTVYKSMGHAIEDLVSAVLVLDAARREQIGTGFDF
;
A
#
# COMPACT_ATOMS: atom_id res chain seq x y z
N MET A 1 15.59 -30.16 -5.82
CA MET A 1 15.79 -28.69 -5.98
C MET A 1 15.26 -28.03 -4.70
N GLU A 2 16.13 -27.36 -3.97
CA GLU A 2 15.78 -26.79 -2.68
C GLU A 2 15.06 -25.44 -2.82
N VAL A 3 13.89 -25.30 -2.21
CA VAL A 3 13.09 -24.09 -2.16
C VAL A 3 13.01 -23.62 -0.72
N LEU A 4 13.32 -22.35 -0.44
CA LEU A 4 13.31 -21.79 0.92
C LEU A 4 11.87 -21.42 1.33
N MET A 5 11.42 -21.98 2.46
CA MET A 5 10.12 -21.69 3.06
C MET A 5 10.28 -20.69 4.21
N LEU A 6 9.55 -19.57 4.17
CA LEU A 6 9.59 -18.50 5.18
C LEU A 6 8.18 -18.21 5.70
N GLY A 7 7.97 -18.54 6.96
CA GLY A 7 6.71 -18.26 7.66
C GLY A 7 6.54 -16.78 8.00
N GLN A 8 5.36 -16.42 8.53
CA GLN A 8 5.05 -15.05 8.91
C GLN A 8 6.04 -14.48 9.95
N ALA A 9 6.48 -15.32 10.91
CA ALA A 9 7.44 -14.90 11.94
C ALA A 9 8.81 -14.56 11.31
N ASP A 10 9.27 -15.36 10.35
CA ASP A 10 10.51 -15.12 9.63
C ASP A 10 10.44 -13.83 8.81
N VAL A 11 9.34 -13.64 8.05
CA VAL A 11 9.12 -12.44 7.24
C VAL A 11 9.07 -11.19 8.12
N ARG A 12 8.38 -11.23 9.26
CA ARG A 12 8.34 -10.11 10.23
C ARG A 12 9.71 -9.74 10.76
N ARG A 13 10.55 -10.73 11.02
CA ARG A 13 11.93 -10.53 11.51
C ARG A 13 12.84 -9.95 10.45
N LEU A 14 12.68 -10.37 9.20
CA LEU A 14 13.62 -10.12 8.10
C LEU A 14 13.29 -8.88 7.27
N LEU A 15 12.02 -8.47 7.23
CA LEU A 15 11.57 -7.33 6.45
C LEU A 15 11.88 -6.01 7.19
N ASP A 16 13.05 -5.45 6.92
CA ASP A 16 13.47 -4.16 7.46
C ASP A 16 12.68 -3.02 6.81
N PRO A 17 11.93 -2.20 7.58
CA PRO A 17 11.07 -1.16 7.02
C PRO A 17 11.81 -0.04 6.28
N ASP A 18 13.01 0.33 6.71
CA ASP A 18 13.76 1.44 6.09
C ASP A 18 14.39 0.99 4.76
N ARG A 19 14.87 -0.26 4.70
CA ARG A 19 15.31 -0.88 3.45
C ARG A 19 14.14 -1.11 2.50
N LEU A 20 12.97 -1.43 3.03
CA LEU A 20 11.75 -1.57 2.23
C LEU A 20 11.37 -0.27 1.52
N LEU A 21 11.44 0.87 2.19
CA LEU A 21 11.17 2.17 1.54
C LEU A 21 12.10 2.40 0.35
N THR A 22 13.38 2.10 0.50
CA THR A 22 14.37 2.22 -0.60
C THR A 22 14.06 1.24 -1.74
N ALA A 23 13.69 0.00 -1.41
CA ALA A 23 13.32 -1.01 -2.42
C ALA A 23 12.03 -0.64 -3.18
N LEU A 24 11.04 -0.08 -2.49
CA LEU A 24 9.81 0.41 -3.11
C LEU A 24 10.09 1.59 -4.07
N GLU A 25 10.93 2.54 -3.68
CA GLU A 25 11.35 3.62 -4.59
C GLU A 25 12.04 3.07 -5.85
N ALA A 26 12.90 2.06 -5.71
CA ALA A 26 13.52 1.41 -6.87
C ALA A 26 12.48 0.70 -7.75
N GLY A 27 11.52 0.01 -7.14
CA GLY A 27 10.40 -0.62 -7.84
C GLY A 27 9.54 0.37 -8.62
N PHE A 28 9.20 1.52 -8.03
CA PHE A 28 8.44 2.57 -8.73
C PHE A 28 9.23 3.19 -9.89
N ARG A 29 10.53 3.42 -9.73
CA ARG A 29 11.38 3.85 -10.86
C ARG A 29 11.34 2.83 -11.99
N ALA A 30 11.49 1.53 -11.70
CA ALA A 30 11.44 0.47 -12.70
C ALA A 30 10.11 0.41 -13.45
N ILE A 31 8.97 0.67 -12.77
CA ILE A 31 7.65 0.77 -13.41
C ILE A 31 7.65 1.89 -14.45
N SER A 32 8.04 3.10 -14.06
CA SER A 32 8.00 4.27 -14.94
C SER A 32 9.13 4.31 -15.99
N GLU A 33 10.16 3.48 -15.84
CA GLU A 33 11.18 3.22 -16.86
C GLU A 33 10.74 2.21 -17.92
N GLY A 34 9.64 1.48 -17.64
CA GLY A 34 9.16 0.40 -18.52
C GLY A 34 10.05 -0.85 -18.47
N SER A 35 10.82 -1.05 -17.39
CA SER A 35 11.69 -2.21 -17.20
C SER A 35 10.99 -3.37 -16.47
N VAL A 36 9.65 -3.33 -16.41
CA VAL A 36 8.82 -4.33 -15.75
C VAL A 36 7.83 -4.98 -16.72
N ASP A 37 7.48 -6.23 -16.45
CA ASP A 37 6.34 -6.92 -17.08
C ASP A 37 5.38 -7.37 -15.99
N VAL A 38 4.21 -6.72 -15.93
CA VAL A 38 3.17 -6.97 -14.92
C VAL A 38 1.82 -7.06 -15.60
N PRO A 39 1.40 -8.27 -15.98
CA PRO A 39 0.08 -8.48 -16.54
C PRO A 39 -1.02 -8.14 -15.51
N PRO A 40 -2.27 -7.92 -15.96
CA PRO A 40 -3.40 -7.75 -15.08
C PRO A 40 -3.51 -8.91 -14.08
N ARG A 41 -3.85 -8.59 -12.82
CA ARG A 41 -4.22 -9.63 -11.87
C ARG A 41 -5.41 -10.44 -12.40
N VAL A 42 -5.35 -11.76 -12.23
CA VAL A 42 -6.45 -12.67 -12.54
C VAL A 42 -7.00 -13.25 -11.25
N ALA A 43 -8.32 -13.49 -11.21
CA ALA A 43 -8.96 -14.00 -10.01
C ALA A 43 -9.96 -15.11 -10.34
N ALA A 44 -10.00 -16.13 -9.48
CA ALA A 44 -11.08 -17.09 -9.37
C ALA A 44 -11.99 -16.68 -8.23
N ASN A 45 -13.28 -16.52 -8.51
CA ASN A 45 -14.27 -16.07 -7.56
C ASN A 45 -15.08 -17.24 -7.01
N THR A 46 -15.46 -17.12 -5.73
CA THR A 46 -16.42 -17.99 -5.05
C THR A 46 -17.54 -17.12 -4.47
N ASP A 47 -18.61 -17.74 -3.95
CA ASP A 47 -19.69 -16.99 -3.27
C ASP A 47 -19.21 -16.24 -2.01
N ALA A 48 -18.11 -16.70 -1.39
CA ALA A 48 -17.59 -16.14 -0.13
C ALA A 48 -16.42 -15.16 -0.31
N GLY A 49 -15.74 -15.17 -1.46
CA GLY A 49 -14.55 -14.38 -1.69
C GLY A 49 -13.85 -14.74 -3.00
N PHE A 50 -12.56 -14.43 -3.10
CA PHE A 50 -11.78 -14.75 -4.30
C PHE A 50 -10.33 -15.12 -3.96
N LEU A 51 -9.70 -15.83 -4.91
CA LEU A 51 -8.25 -16.04 -4.97
C LEU A 51 -7.72 -15.34 -6.22
N ALA A 52 -6.77 -14.43 -6.06
CA ALA A 52 -6.12 -13.76 -7.18
C ALA A 52 -4.64 -14.14 -7.30
N ALA A 53 -4.12 -14.15 -8.53
CA ALA A 53 -2.72 -14.24 -8.84
C ALA A 53 -2.20 -12.92 -9.42
N MET A 54 -1.04 -12.48 -8.94
CA MET A 54 -0.40 -11.23 -9.29
C MET A 54 1.07 -11.51 -9.67
N PRO A 55 1.33 -12.02 -10.89
CA PRO A 55 2.69 -12.20 -11.37
C PRO A 55 3.33 -10.85 -11.70
N GLY A 56 4.65 -10.78 -11.55
CA GLY A 56 5.44 -9.61 -11.90
C GLY A 56 6.90 -9.96 -12.10
N TYR A 57 7.46 -9.38 -13.15
CA TYR A 57 8.87 -9.40 -13.45
C TYR A 57 9.40 -7.96 -13.48
N ALA A 58 10.57 -7.75 -12.93
CA ALA A 58 11.33 -6.50 -13.08
C ALA A 58 12.78 -6.86 -13.43
N ARG A 59 13.27 -6.24 -14.49
CA ARG A 59 14.66 -6.43 -14.94
C ARG A 59 15.62 -6.10 -13.79
N ASP A 60 16.62 -6.94 -13.59
CA ASP A 60 17.66 -6.82 -12.55
C ASP A 60 17.12 -6.89 -11.10
N ILE A 61 15.83 -7.12 -10.90
CA ILE A 61 15.23 -7.30 -9.58
C ILE A 61 14.80 -8.77 -9.39
N GLY A 62 13.95 -9.32 -10.29
CA GLY A 62 13.53 -10.70 -10.17
C GLY A 62 12.18 -11.03 -10.80
N LEU A 63 11.70 -12.24 -10.51
CA LEU A 63 10.43 -12.80 -10.98
C LEU A 63 9.65 -13.36 -9.77
N ALA A 64 8.41 -12.95 -9.59
CA ALA A 64 7.57 -13.43 -8.50
C ALA A 64 6.10 -13.51 -8.89
N THR A 65 5.34 -14.25 -8.11
CA THR A 65 3.88 -14.13 -8.08
C THR A 65 3.38 -14.07 -6.66
N LYS A 66 2.46 -13.15 -6.37
CA LYS A 66 1.66 -13.20 -5.16
C LYS A 66 0.35 -13.90 -5.45
N LEU A 67 0.02 -14.89 -4.62
CA LEU A 67 -1.29 -15.50 -4.53
C LEU A 67 -1.99 -14.89 -3.32
N VAL A 68 -3.14 -14.23 -3.53
CA VAL A 68 -3.86 -13.56 -2.46
C VAL A 68 -5.32 -13.97 -2.44
N SER A 69 -5.81 -14.36 -1.27
CA SER A 69 -7.22 -14.63 -1.04
C SER A 69 -7.86 -13.53 -0.20
N VAL A 70 -9.10 -13.14 -0.56
CA VAL A 70 -9.87 -12.16 0.20
C VAL A 70 -11.25 -12.76 0.48
N PHE A 71 -11.48 -13.08 1.75
CA PHE A 71 -12.71 -13.68 2.27
C PHE A 71 -13.24 -12.83 3.42
N ARG A 72 -14.19 -11.95 3.14
CA ARG A 72 -14.67 -10.93 4.08
C ARG A 72 -15.28 -11.50 5.37
N GLY A 73 -15.96 -12.64 5.28
CA GLY A 73 -16.57 -13.32 6.44
C GLY A 73 -15.58 -14.02 7.38
N ASN A 74 -14.30 -14.05 7.06
CA ASN A 74 -13.29 -14.72 7.89
C ASN A 74 -13.15 -14.14 9.31
N HIS A 75 -13.43 -12.82 9.48
CA HIS A 75 -13.36 -12.18 10.79
C HIS A 75 -14.33 -12.83 11.81
N GLU A 76 -15.48 -13.34 11.38
CA GLU A 76 -16.44 -14.05 12.21
C GLU A 76 -15.90 -15.40 12.70
N ARG A 77 -14.89 -15.93 12.02
CA ARG A 77 -14.22 -17.21 12.31
C ARG A 77 -12.86 -17.02 12.98
N GLY A 78 -12.50 -15.78 13.34
CA GLY A 78 -11.17 -15.46 13.90
C GLY A 78 -10.01 -15.61 12.91
N LEU A 79 -10.29 -15.65 11.61
CA LEU A 79 -9.29 -15.76 10.55
C LEU A 79 -9.07 -14.38 9.88
N PRO A 80 -7.86 -14.12 9.34
CA PRO A 80 -7.62 -12.93 8.52
C PRO A 80 -8.51 -12.93 7.29
N SER A 81 -9.15 -11.79 7.00
CA SER A 81 -9.94 -11.65 5.77
C SER A 81 -9.06 -11.60 4.52
N HIS A 82 -7.82 -11.23 4.66
CA HIS A 82 -6.82 -11.15 3.60
C HIS A 82 -5.63 -12.05 3.96
N GLN A 83 -5.32 -13.02 3.11
CA GLN A 83 -4.22 -13.95 3.29
C GLN A 83 -3.45 -14.07 1.98
N ALA A 84 -2.13 -14.19 2.04
CA ALA A 84 -1.32 -14.27 0.83
C ALA A 84 -0.06 -15.12 1.01
N LEU A 85 0.38 -15.69 -0.12
CA LEU A 85 1.70 -16.28 -0.30
C LEU A 85 2.42 -15.54 -1.44
N ILE A 86 3.73 -15.41 -1.34
CA ILE A 86 4.57 -14.92 -2.44
C ILE A 86 5.54 -16.04 -2.82
N CYS A 87 5.57 -16.36 -4.11
CA CYS A 87 6.51 -17.31 -4.69
C CYS A 87 7.53 -16.56 -5.55
N LEU A 88 8.80 -16.72 -5.23
CA LEU A 88 9.92 -16.17 -6.01
C LEU A 88 10.51 -17.25 -6.90
N PHE A 89 10.90 -16.85 -8.11
CA PHE A 89 11.49 -17.70 -9.14
C PHE A 89 12.80 -17.10 -9.63
N ASP A 90 13.73 -17.94 -9.99
CA ASP A 90 14.92 -17.53 -10.75
C ASP A 90 14.50 -17.10 -12.16
N ALA A 91 14.78 -15.86 -12.52
CA ALA A 91 14.32 -15.27 -13.77
C ALA A 91 15.03 -15.85 -15.03
N GLY A 92 16.17 -16.49 -14.85
CA GLY A 92 16.95 -17.10 -15.96
C GLY A 92 16.53 -18.55 -16.26
N THR A 93 16.08 -19.28 -15.24
CA THR A 93 15.77 -20.73 -15.35
C THR A 93 14.31 -21.05 -15.11
N GLY A 94 13.54 -20.14 -14.50
CA GLY A 94 12.15 -20.39 -14.06
C GLY A 94 12.06 -21.30 -12.83
N SER A 95 13.17 -21.64 -12.19
CA SER A 95 13.16 -22.48 -10.99
C SER A 95 12.58 -21.75 -9.79
N PRO A 96 11.67 -22.38 -8.99
CA PRO A 96 11.23 -21.79 -7.73
C PRO A 96 12.39 -21.66 -6.76
N VAL A 97 12.50 -20.51 -6.09
CA VAL A 97 13.59 -20.16 -5.18
C VAL A 97 13.11 -20.05 -3.74
N ALA A 98 11.94 -19.45 -3.54
CA ALA A 98 11.37 -19.30 -2.20
C ALA A 98 9.85 -19.19 -2.25
N ILE A 99 9.21 -19.62 -1.15
CA ILE A 99 7.80 -19.38 -0.84
C ILE A 99 7.74 -18.74 0.53
N MET A 100 7.03 -17.60 0.65
CA MET A 100 6.95 -16.87 1.91
C MET A 100 5.56 -16.34 2.23
N ASP A 101 5.36 -15.99 3.50
CA ASP A 101 4.14 -15.26 3.92
C ASP A 101 4.02 -13.95 3.16
N GLY A 102 2.94 -13.81 2.41
CA GLY A 102 2.59 -12.58 1.69
C GLY A 102 1.62 -11.69 2.47
N THR A 103 1.05 -12.17 3.57
CA THR A 103 0.07 -11.43 4.36
C THR A 103 0.72 -10.25 5.06
N HIS A 104 1.82 -10.50 5.77
CA HIS A 104 2.59 -9.44 6.41
C HIS A 104 3.27 -8.53 5.39
N VAL A 105 3.87 -9.11 4.33
CA VAL A 105 4.45 -8.32 3.23
C VAL A 105 3.41 -7.34 2.69
N THR A 106 2.21 -7.81 2.34
CA THR A 106 1.14 -6.94 1.80
C THR A 106 0.77 -5.81 2.75
N ALA A 107 0.69 -6.08 4.06
CA ALA A 107 0.37 -5.04 5.04
C ALA A 107 1.43 -3.93 5.06
N VAL A 108 2.71 -4.31 5.17
CA VAL A 108 3.80 -3.35 5.35
C VAL A 108 4.17 -2.64 4.05
N ARG A 109 4.21 -3.35 2.86
CA ARG A 109 4.55 -2.73 1.59
C ARG A 109 3.49 -1.72 1.12
N THR A 110 2.20 -1.95 1.44
CA THR A 110 1.13 -1.01 1.10
C THR A 110 1.30 0.30 1.88
N ALA A 111 1.55 0.22 3.18
CA ALA A 111 1.86 1.38 4.00
C ALA A 111 3.20 2.03 3.60
N GLY A 112 4.18 1.22 3.18
CA GLY A 112 5.46 1.69 2.66
C GLY A 112 5.31 2.52 1.38
N ALA A 113 4.45 2.09 0.45
CA ALA A 113 4.12 2.85 -0.76
C ALA A 113 3.48 4.21 -0.42
N ALA A 114 2.53 4.22 0.53
CA ALA A 114 1.96 5.45 1.06
C ALA A 114 3.04 6.33 1.74
N ALA A 115 3.97 5.72 2.48
CA ALA A 115 5.06 6.46 3.12
C ALA A 115 6.02 7.09 2.09
N VAL A 116 6.32 6.40 0.98
CA VAL A 116 7.08 6.99 -0.14
C VAL A 116 6.35 8.22 -0.68
N SER A 117 5.02 8.15 -0.90
CA SER A 117 4.26 9.32 -1.36
C SER A 117 4.30 10.48 -0.35
N VAL A 118 4.14 10.21 0.95
CA VAL A 118 4.24 11.22 2.02
C VAL A 118 5.63 11.85 2.06
N ARG A 119 6.69 11.05 1.92
CA ARG A 119 8.09 11.54 1.91
C ARG A 119 8.31 12.60 0.83
N HIS A 120 7.75 12.42 -0.35
CA HIS A 120 8.00 13.25 -1.53
C HIS A 120 6.93 14.31 -1.80
N LEU A 121 5.70 14.15 -1.29
CA LEU A 121 4.55 14.97 -1.64
C LEU A 121 3.92 15.74 -0.47
N ALA A 122 4.03 15.26 0.77
CA ALA A 122 3.59 16.04 1.91
C ALA A 122 4.51 17.23 2.15
N ARG A 123 3.96 18.31 2.70
CA ARG A 123 4.75 19.48 3.08
C ARG A 123 5.87 19.09 4.04
N PRO A 124 7.08 19.67 3.94
CA PRO A 124 8.18 19.36 4.86
C PRO A 124 7.83 19.58 6.34
N GLU A 125 7.03 20.61 6.61
CA GLU A 125 6.58 21.01 7.94
C GLU A 125 5.32 20.26 8.43
N ALA A 126 4.81 19.26 7.69
CA ALA A 126 3.64 18.47 8.07
C ALA A 126 3.80 17.84 9.47
N ARG A 127 2.89 18.16 10.40
CA ARG A 127 2.95 17.75 11.81
C ARG A 127 1.73 16.98 12.29
N VAL A 128 0.59 17.07 11.58
CA VAL A 128 -0.66 16.42 11.96
C VAL A 128 -1.02 15.34 10.97
N LEU A 129 -1.09 14.10 11.44
CA LEU A 129 -1.52 12.92 10.68
C LEU A 129 -2.92 12.50 11.12
N ALA A 130 -3.83 12.30 10.17
CA ALA A 130 -5.12 11.64 10.41
C ALA A 130 -5.11 10.25 9.76
N ILE A 131 -5.38 9.20 10.53
CA ILE A 131 -5.54 7.82 10.06
C ILE A 131 -7.02 7.45 10.13
N ILE A 132 -7.62 7.18 8.98
CA ILE A 132 -9.02 6.79 8.86
C ILE A 132 -9.08 5.28 8.58
N GLY A 133 -9.45 4.53 9.62
CA GLY A 133 -9.43 3.07 9.65
C GLY A 133 -8.39 2.52 10.61
N ALA A 134 -8.84 1.73 11.60
CA ALA A 134 -8.00 1.18 12.67
C ALA A 134 -7.77 -0.33 12.52
N GLY A 135 -7.75 -0.84 11.30
CA GLY A 135 -7.44 -2.22 10.97
C GLY A 135 -5.93 -2.44 10.73
N VAL A 136 -5.60 -3.56 10.09
CA VAL A 136 -4.21 -3.93 9.75
C VAL A 136 -3.51 -2.82 8.96
N GLN A 137 -4.20 -2.22 7.97
CA GLN A 137 -3.62 -1.12 7.19
C GLN A 137 -3.43 0.14 8.04
N GLY A 138 -4.38 0.50 8.91
CA GLY A 138 -4.21 1.64 9.81
C GLY A 138 -2.99 1.49 10.73
N ALA A 139 -2.77 0.30 11.27
CA ALA A 139 -1.61 0.01 12.11
C ALA A 139 -0.28 0.09 11.31
N SER A 140 -0.24 -0.49 10.10
CA SER A 140 0.94 -0.42 9.25
C SER A 140 1.23 1.01 8.77
N HIS A 141 0.19 1.82 8.49
CA HIS A 141 0.35 3.23 8.13
C HIS A 141 0.86 4.07 9.30
N LEU A 142 0.36 3.84 10.52
CA LEU A 142 0.87 4.50 11.72
C LEU A 142 2.39 4.30 11.86
N GLU A 143 2.86 3.05 11.67
CA GLU A 143 4.28 2.72 11.73
C GLU A 143 5.07 3.35 10.58
N MET A 144 4.65 3.12 9.33
CA MET A 144 5.45 3.49 8.17
C MET A 144 5.47 5.00 7.89
N LEU A 145 4.35 5.71 8.11
CA LEU A 145 4.30 7.16 7.93
C LEU A 145 5.12 7.90 9.00
N SER A 146 5.15 7.37 10.23
CA SER A 146 5.98 7.91 11.31
C SER A 146 7.49 7.79 11.05
N ARG A 147 7.92 6.94 10.12
CA ARG A 147 9.34 6.82 9.71
C ARG A 147 9.78 7.91 8.74
N VAL A 148 8.84 8.51 8.02
CA VAL A 148 9.15 9.47 6.95
C VAL A 148 8.79 10.91 7.31
N ARG A 149 8.02 11.12 8.39
CA ARG A 149 7.67 12.45 8.92
C ARG A 149 7.62 12.42 10.45
N ASP A 150 8.11 13.49 11.04
CA ASP A 150 8.05 13.69 12.49
C ASP A 150 6.70 14.36 12.85
N PHE A 151 5.64 13.53 12.89
CA PHE A 151 4.33 13.99 13.31
C PHE A 151 4.31 14.31 14.82
N GLY A 152 3.83 15.50 15.18
CA GLY A 152 3.62 15.89 16.58
C GLY A 152 2.26 15.44 17.11
N GLU A 153 1.29 15.21 16.21
CA GLU A 153 -0.07 14.78 16.54
C GLU A 153 -0.54 13.73 15.54
N ILE A 154 -1.12 12.62 16.03
CA ILE A 154 -1.69 11.55 15.21
C ILE A 154 -3.12 11.31 15.68
N ARG A 155 -4.09 11.57 14.80
CA ARG A 155 -5.52 11.37 15.04
C ARG A 155 -5.96 10.06 14.39
N VAL A 156 -6.55 9.19 15.17
CA VAL A 156 -7.07 7.90 14.66
C VAL A 156 -8.59 7.92 14.75
N ALA A 157 -9.27 7.73 13.63
CA ALA A 157 -10.71 7.55 13.58
C ALA A 157 -11.09 6.24 12.90
N SER A 158 -12.15 5.61 13.37
CA SER A 158 -12.66 4.34 12.84
C SER A 158 -14.17 4.27 13.03
N ARG A 159 -14.82 3.25 12.44
CA ARG A 159 -16.27 3.00 12.64
C ARG A 159 -16.64 2.86 14.11
N THR A 160 -15.74 2.38 14.94
CA THR A 160 -15.92 2.28 16.39
C THR A 160 -14.79 3.03 17.10
N LEU A 161 -15.15 3.80 18.11
CA LEU A 161 -14.17 4.50 18.95
C LEU A 161 -13.25 3.52 19.67
N ALA A 162 -13.75 2.33 20.02
CA ALA A 162 -12.95 1.27 20.66
C ALA A 162 -11.78 0.82 19.78
N SER A 163 -12.00 0.60 18.47
CA SER A 163 -10.93 0.23 17.54
C SER A 163 -9.94 1.36 17.34
N ALA A 164 -10.41 2.60 17.22
CA ALA A 164 -9.55 3.78 17.14
C ALA A 164 -8.68 3.93 18.39
N THR A 165 -9.27 3.75 19.58
CA THR A 165 -8.56 3.81 20.87
C THR A 165 -7.52 2.70 20.99
N ALA A 166 -7.84 1.48 20.54
CA ALA A 166 -6.90 0.36 20.58
C ALA A 166 -5.65 0.64 19.73
N LEU A 167 -5.83 1.18 18.52
CA LEU A 167 -4.71 1.56 17.67
C LEU A 167 -3.95 2.78 18.26
N ALA A 168 -4.63 3.81 18.69
CA ALA A 168 -3.99 5.01 19.23
C ALA A 168 -3.08 4.72 20.44
N ARG A 169 -3.37 3.70 21.25
CA ARG A 169 -2.53 3.28 22.38
C ARG A 169 -1.15 2.75 21.99
N THR A 170 -0.92 2.43 20.71
CA THR A 170 0.37 1.90 20.24
C THR A 170 1.42 2.97 19.98
N ASP A 171 1.03 4.25 19.94
CA ASP A 171 1.95 5.39 19.75
C ASP A 171 1.56 6.53 20.72
N PRO A 172 2.49 7.08 21.52
CA PRO A 172 2.20 8.12 22.51
C PRO A 172 1.72 9.46 21.90
N ARG A 173 1.96 9.70 20.62
CA ARG A 173 1.49 10.89 19.88
C ARG A 173 0.08 10.73 19.36
N ALA A 174 -0.45 9.48 19.39
CA ALA A 174 -1.73 9.16 18.81
C ALA A 174 -2.87 9.24 19.83
N HIS A 175 -4.01 9.74 19.38
CA HIS A 175 -5.25 9.70 20.15
C HIS A 175 -6.44 9.36 19.25
N ALA A 176 -7.45 8.74 19.83
CA ALA A 176 -8.67 8.42 19.13
C ALA A 176 -9.57 9.65 19.03
N VAL A 177 -10.13 9.86 17.84
CA VAL A 177 -11.07 10.95 17.55
C VAL A 177 -12.40 10.34 17.13
N GLU A 178 -13.49 10.85 17.70
CA GLU A 178 -14.84 10.45 17.30
C GLU A 178 -15.26 11.22 16.04
N GLY A 179 -15.59 10.48 14.98
CA GLY A 179 -15.98 11.03 13.68
C GLY A 179 -14.80 11.33 12.75
N PHE A 180 -15.01 11.02 11.48
CA PHE A 180 -13.98 11.17 10.44
C PHE A 180 -13.67 12.65 10.15
N GLU A 181 -14.72 13.50 10.10
CA GLU A 181 -14.55 14.93 9.87
C GLU A 181 -13.65 15.58 10.93
N ALA A 182 -13.91 15.30 12.21
CA ALA A 182 -13.13 15.85 13.31
C ALA A 182 -11.65 15.41 13.26
N ALA A 183 -11.38 14.18 12.82
CA ALA A 183 -10.02 13.69 12.66
C ALA A 183 -9.28 14.39 11.51
N VAL A 184 -9.97 14.69 10.40
CA VAL A 184 -9.39 15.17 9.15
C VAL A 184 -9.20 16.69 9.13
N ARG A 185 -10.10 17.46 9.75
CA ARG A 185 -10.00 18.93 9.72
C ARG A 185 -8.67 19.43 10.31
N GLY A 186 -7.93 20.18 9.49
CA GLY A 186 -6.62 20.72 9.86
C GLY A 186 -5.50 19.67 9.91
N ALA A 187 -5.70 18.45 9.38
CA ALA A 187 -4.63 17.50 9.21
C ALA A 187 -3.77 17.86 7.98
N ASP A 188 -2.45 17.69 8.11
CA ASP A 188 -1.50 17.90 7.03
C ASP A 188 -1.43 16.66 6.10
N VAL A 189 -1.57 15.48 6.69
CA VAL A 189 -1.58 14.20 6.00
C VAL A 189 -2.82 13.41 6.43
N VAL A 190 -3.57 12.87 5.47
CA VAL A 190 -4.74 12.02 5.69
C VAL A 190 -4.50 10.67 5.04
N ALA A 191 -4.48 9.61 5.84
CA ALA A 191 -4.32 8.23 5.38
C ALA A 191 -5.65 7.49 5.46
N LEU A 192 -6.22 7.17 4.30
CA LEU A 192 -7.44 6.37 4.18
C LEU A 192 -7.05 4.89 4.11
N CYS A 193 -7.49 4.12 5.10
CA CYS A 193 -7.09 2.73 5.33
C CYS A 193 -8.33 1.85 5.60
N THR A 194 -9.45 2.15 4.93
CA THR A 194 -10.72 1.50 5.19
C THR A 194 -11.07 0.44 4.14
N HIS A 195 -12.12 -0.30 4.41
CA HIS A 195 -12.76 -1.17 3.44
C HIS A 195 -14.18 -0.66 3.17
N SER A 196 -14.31 0.64 2.94
CA SER A 196 -15.59 1.28 2.63
C SER A 196 -15.88 1.25 1.13
N GLY A 197 -17.09 0.89 0.76
CA GLY A 197 -17.59 1.01 -0.61
C GLY A 197 -18.05 2.42 -0.96
N ASP A 198 -18.09 3.32 0.02
CA ASP A 198 -18.47 4.72 -0.12
C ASP A 198 -17.37 5.62 0.43
N PRO A 199 -17.23 6.86 -0.09
CA PRO A 199 -16.26 7.82 0.40
C PRO A 199 -16.38 8.08 1.91
N VAL A 200 -15.25 8.04 2.62
CA VAL A 200 -15.21 8.24 4.08
C VAL A 200 -14.74 9.62 4.48
N VAL A 201 -14.17 10.37 3.55
CA VAL A 201 -13.70 11.75 3.73
C VAL A 201 -14.21 12.59 2.57
N ARG A 202 -14.72 13.79 2.86
CA ARG A 202 -15.22 14.73 1.87
C ARG A 202 -14.17 15.78 1.53
N ARG A 203 -14.18 16.27 0.30
CA ARG A 203 -13.25 17.30 -0.17
C ARG A 203 -13.29 18.57 0.69
N GLU A 204 -14.47 19.03 1.11
CA GLU A 204 -14.66 20.24 1.92
C GLU A 204 -14.10 20.14 3.35
N TRP A 205 -13.68 18.95 3.80
CA TRP A 205 -13.02 18.79 5.11
C TRP A 205 -11.51 19.00 5.06
N LEU A 206 -10.94 18.93 3.85
CA LEU A 206 -9.49 19.05 3.65
C LEU A 206 -9.05 20.52 3.59
N SER A 207 -7.99 20.82 4.29
CA SER A 207 -7.34 22.13 4.24
C SER A 207 -6.44 22.29 3.00
N PRO A 208 -6.14 23.50 2.56
CA PRO A 208 -5.07 23.74 1.59
C PRO A 208 -3.77 23.07 2.05
N GLY A 209 -3.02 22.52 1.09
CA GLY A 209 -1.74 21.88 1.35
C GLY A 209 -1.81 20.45 1.92
N THR A 210 -3.00 19.89 2.16
CA THR A 210 -3.13 18.52 2.64
C THR A 210 -2.56 17.52 1.62
N HIS A 211 -1.92 16.46 2.10
CA HIS A 211 -1.60 15.26 1.33
C HIS A 211 -2.53 14.11 1.74
N VAL A 212 -3.16 13.46 0.76
CA VAL A 212 -4.07 12.33 1.00
C VAL A 212 -3.47 11.05 0.42
N THR A 213 -3.41 9.98 1.22
CA THR A 213 -3.14 8.62 0.71
C THR A 213 -4.40 7.78 0.85
N SER A 214 -4.72 6.97 -0.16
CA SER A 214 -5.85 6.04 -0.14
C SER A 214 -5.43 4.68 -0.67
N VAL A 215 -5.61 3.65 0.14
CA VAL A 215 -5.18 2.27 -0.17
C VAL A 215 -6.32 1.27 -0.14
N GLY A 216 -7.52 1.69 0.24
CA GLY A 216 -8.69 0.83 0.31
C GLY A 216 -9.16 0.38 -1.07
N TYR A 217 -9.65 -0.84 -1.12
CA TYR A 217 -10.31 -1.40 -2.29
C TYR A 217 -11.65 -2.01 -1.87
N ALA A 218 -12.74 -1.31 -2.17
CA ALA A 218 -14.09 -1.80 -1.94
C ALA A 218 -15.05 -1.19 -2.98
N PRO A 219 -15.40 -1.93 -4.05
CA PRO A 219 -16.42 -1.48 -4.97
C PRO A 219 -17.78 -1.31 -4.24
N PRO A 220 -18.71 -0.45 -4.73
CA PRO A 220 -18.67 0.14 -6.08
C PRO A 220 -17.85 1.43 -6.21
N SER A 221 -17.75 2.29 -5.18
CA SER A 221 -17.18 3.63 -5.30
C SER A 221 -15.81 3.77 -4.63
N GLY A 222 -15.54 2.97 -3.59
CA GLY A 222 -14.31 3.05 -2.81
C GLY A 222 -14.33 4.15 -1.74
N GLU A 223 -13.24 4.24 -0.97
CA GLU A 223 -13.13 5.11 0.22
C GLU A 223 -12.77 6.57 -0.09
N LEU A 224 -12.20 6.83 -1.27
CA LEU A 224 -11.75 8.16 -1.69
C LEU A 224 -12.88 8.91 -2.38
N ASP A 225 -13.18 10.11 -1.91
CA ASP A 225 -14.08 11.02 -2.61
C ASP A 225 -13.48 11.41 -3.98
N ARG A 226 -14.27 11.24 -5.01
CA ARG A 226 -13.87 11.57 -6.38
C ARG A 226 -13.43 13.02 -6.56
N ALA A 227 -14.08 13.97 -5.87
CA ALA A 227 -13.68 15.38 -5.91
C ALA A 227 -12.24 15.59 -5.39
N ILE A 228 -11.78 14.77 -4.44
CA ILE A 228 -10.39 14.82 -3.94
C ILE A 228 -9.42 14.38 -5.06
N ALA A 229 -9.76 13.35 -5.82
CA ALA A 229 -8.92 12.87 -6.92
C ALA A 229 -8.93 13.81 -8.13
N GLU A 230 -10.05 14.48 -8.41
CA GLU A 230 -10.21 15.40 -9.55
C GLU A 230 -9.57 16.79 -9.30
N GLU A 231 -9.65 17.29 -8.07
CA GLU A 231 -9.11 18.61 -7.71
C GLU A 231 -7.64 18.55 -7.26
N GLY A 232 -7.20 17.40 -6.72
CA GLY A 232 -5.84 17.21 -6.25
C GLY A 232 -4.88 16.79 -7.36
N ARG A 233 -3.59 17.09 -7.20
CA ARG A 233 -2.56 16.50 -8.05
C ARG A 233 -2.46 15.00 -7.71
N LEU A 234 -2.93 14.18 -8.63
CA LEU A 234 -3.09 12.74 -8.45
C LEU A 234 -1.82 11.96 -8.81
N TYR A 235 -1.41 11.09 -7.92
CA TYR A 235 -0.31 10.13 -8.09
C TYR A 235 -0.79 8.69 -7.93
N VAL A 236 -0.20 7.78 -8.71
CA VAL A 236 -0.49 6.34 -8.68
C VAL A 236 0.83 5.55 -8.82
N GLU A 237 0.79 4.24 -8.54
CA GLU A 237 1.94 3.36 -8.81
C GLU A 237 2.19 3.19 -10.31
N SER A 238 1.09 2.94 -11.05
CA SER A 238 1.09 2.69 -12.49
C SER A 238 -0.25 3.13 -13.08
N ARG A 239 -0.22 4.03 -14.05
CA ARG A 239 -1.41 4.43 -14.80
C ARG A 239 -2.07 3.23 -15.48
N ALA A 240 -1.25 2.37 -16.09
CA ALA A 240 -1.73 1.17 -16.77
C ALA A 240 -2.47 0.21 -15.83
N ALA A 241 -2.18 0.20 -14.53
CA ALA A 241 -2.87 -0.62 -13.55
C ALA A 241 -4.07 0.13 -12.92
N ALA A 242 -3.87 1.39 -12.48
CA ALA A 242 -4.86 2.13 -11.70
C ALA A 242 -6.14 2.47 -12.51
N PHE A 243 -5.99 2.76 -13.80
CA PHE A 243 -7.12 3.16 -14.67
C PHE A 243 -7.78 2.01 -15.43
N ARG A 244 -7.45 0.75 -15.09
CA ARG A 244 -8.18 -0.40 -15.63
C ARG A 244 -9.63 -0.42 -15.09
N PRO A 245 -10.56 -1.02 -15.84
CA PRO A 245 -11.89 -1.24 -15.29
C PRO A 245 -11.83 -2.09 -14.02
N PRO A 246 -12.69 -1.81 -13.02
CA PRO A 246 -12.84 -2.70 -11.87
C PRO A 246 -13.18 -4.14 -12.31
N PRO A 247 -12.71 -5.18 -11.60
CA PRO A 247 -12.00 -5.12 -10.32
C PRO A 247 -10.48 -4.97 -10.43
N ALA A 248 -9.94 -4.81 -11.63
CA ALA A 248 -8.48 -4.75 -11.82
C ALA A 248 -7.88 -3.39 -11.46
N GLY A 249 -8.62 -2.29 -11.66
CA GLY A 249 -8.22 -0.92 -11.35
C GLY A 249 -9.03 -0.27 -10.24
N CYS A 250 -8.78 1.03 -10.00
CA CYS A 250 -9.45 1.83 -8.97
C CYS A 250 -10.86 2.22 -9.41
N ALA A 251 -11.86 1.87 -8.61
CA ALA A 251 -13.26 2.29 -8.88
C ALA A 251 -13.42 3.81 -8.81
N GLU A 252 -12.70 4.47 -7.90
CA GLU A 252 -12.72 5.92 -7.67
C GLU A 252 -12.19 6.72 -8.88
N LEU A 253 -11.32 6.10 -9.69
CA LEU A 253 -10.73 6.73 -10.88
C LEU A 253 -11.49 6.38 -12.17
N ALA A 254 -12.56 5.59 -12.09
CA ALA A 254 -13.32 5.17 -13.27
C ALA A 254 -13.84 6.38 -14.07
N GLY A 255 -13.54 6.39 -15.39
CA GLY A 255 -13.92 7.47 -16.29
C GLY A 255 -13.03 8.72 -16.24
N MET A 256 -11.99 8.77 -15.39
CA MET A 256 -10.92 9.77 -15.49
C MET A 256 -9.92 9.35 -16.58
N ALA A 257 -9.29 10.33 -17.22
CA ALA A 257 -8.22 10.07 -18.18
C ALA A 257 -6.93 9.64 -17.44
N PRO A 258 -6.21 8.62 -17.91
CA PRO A 258 -4.96 8.17 -17.26
C PRO A 258 -3.91 9.31 -17.16
N GLU A 259 -3.92 10.26 -18.09
CA GLU A 259 -3.04 11.41 -18.13
C GLU A 259 -3.28 12.41 -16.98
N ALA A 260 -4.42 12.31 -16.29
CA ALA A 260 -4.71 13.08 -15.08
C ALA A 260 -3.83 12.67 -13.88
N ALA A 261 -3.22 11.50 -13.93
CA ALA A 261 -2.34 11.02 -12.86
C ALA A 261 -0.87 11.01 -13.27
N THR A 262 -0.01 11.28 -12.31
CA THR A 262 1.44 11.08 -12.40
C THR A 262 1.81 9.75 -11.73
N GLU A 263 2.73 9.00 -12.31
CA GLU A 263 3.29 7.84 -11.62
C GLU A 263 4.32 8.28 -10.58
N LEU A 264 4.33 7.63 -9.40
CA LEU A 264 5.35 7.91 -8.38
C LEU A 264 6.77 7.73 -8.93
N GLY A 265 6.97 6.76 -9.82
CA GLY A 265 8.26 6.52 -10.45
C GLY A 265 8.72 7.69 -11.33
N GLU A 266 7.81 8.37 -12.03
CA GLU A 266 8.15 9.57 -12.81
C GLU A 266 8.66 10.71 -11.92
N LEU A 267 8.02 10.90 -10.75
CA LEU A 267 8.48 11.86 -9.75
C LEU A 267 9.87 11.49 -9.24
N LEU A 268 10.09 10.22 -8.87
CA LEU A 268 11.37 9.73 -8.35
C LEU A 268 12.51 9.77 -9.37
N LEU A 269 12.20 9.75 -10.67
CA LEU A 269 13.14 9.91 -11.78
C LEU A 269 13.38 11.38 -12.16
N GLY A 270 12.70 12.34 -11.52
CA GLY A 270 12.76 13.75 -11.89
C GLY A 270 12.11 14.07 -13.24
N ARG A 271 11.27 13.17 -13.77
CA ARG A 271 10.54 13.34 -15.03
C ARG A 271 9.21 14.08 -14.85
N ALA A 272 8.71 14.11 -13.63
CA ALA A 272 7.52 14.84 -13.23
C ALA A 272 7.80 15.67 -11.98
N ARG A 273 7.02 16.73 -11.80
CA ARG A 273 7.15 17.63 -10.65
C ARG A 273 6.34 17.07 -9.47
N GLY A 274 6.85 17.30 -8.28
CA GLY A 274 6.13 17.06 -7.03
C GLY A 274 5.19 18.21 -6.68
N ARG A 275 4.99 18.44 -5.39
CA ARG A 275 4.29 19.62 -4.88
C ARG A 275 5.03 20.90 -5.31
N GLU A 276 4.32 21.84 -5.93
CA GLU A 276 4.87 23.12 -6.39
C GLU A 276 4.35 24.28 -5.55
N ASP A 277 3.15 24.16 -4.99
CA ASP A 277 2.51 25.17 -4.14
C ASP A 277 2.25 24.58 -2.75
N PRO A 278 2.59 25.28 -1.66
CA PRO A 278 2.29 24.82 -0.31
C PRO A 278 0.79 24.58 -0.06
N ASP A 279 -0.09 25.26 -0.77
CA ASP A 279 -1.54 25.11 -0.67
C ASP A 279 -2.12 24.01 -1.58
N GLU A 280 -1.30 23.43 -2.47
CA GLU A 280 -1.73 22.39 -3.39
C GLU A 280 -2.20 21.14 -2.64
N LEU A 281 -3.36 20.60 -3.03
CA LEU A 281 -3.81 19.27 -2.60
C LEU A 281 -3.06 18.21 -3.41
N THR A 282 -2.38 17.29 -2.75
CA THR A 282 -1.74 16.14 -3.41
C THR A 282 -2.39 14.83 -2.96
N VAL A 283 -2.57 13.90 -3.87
CA VAL A 283 -3.30 12.66 -3.64
C VAL A 283 -2.50 11.49 -4.16
N TYR A 284 -2.32 10.45 -3.34
CA TYR A 284 -1.80 9.17 -3.77
C TYR A 284 -2.89 8.10 -3.65
N LYS A 285 -3.32 7.57 -4.79
CA LYS A 285 -4.27 6.45 -4.85
C LYS A 285 -3.55 5.16 -5.20
N SER A 286 -3.60 4.21 -4.29
CA SER A 286 -2.97 2.90 -4.42
C SER A 286 -3.99 1.79 -4.73
N MET A 287 -3.58 0.86 -5.57
CA MET A 287 -4.23 -0.44 -5.79
C MET A 287 -3.33 -1.60 -5.41
N GLY A 288 -2.09 -1.30 -5.06
CA GLY A 288 -1.02 -2.26 -4.90
C GLY A 288 -0.58 -2.88 -6.22
N HIS A 289 0.71 -2.91 -6.43
CA HIS A 289 1.34 -3.41 -7.65
C HIS A 289 2.20 -4.64 -7.35
N ALA A 290 2.27 -5.61 -8.29
CA ALA A 290 3.06 -6.83 -8.08
C ALA A 290 4.55 -6.55 -7.87
N ILE A 291 5.06 -5.44 -8.39
CA ILE A 291 6.45 -5.01 -8.16
C ILE A 291 6.72 -4.67 -6.70
N GLU A 292 5.75 -4.10 -5.98
CA GLU A 292 5.90 -3.86 -4.54
C GLU A 292 6.07 -5.17 -3.76
N ASP A 293 5.31 -6.19 -4.14
CA ASP A 293 5.40 -7.53 -3.56
C ASP A 293 6.74 -8.18 -3.92
N LEU A 294 7.20 -8.03 -5.18
CA LEU A 294 8.46 -8.56 -5.67
C LEU A 294 9.68 -7.96 -4.93
N VAL A 295 9.79 -6.62 -4.88
CA VAL A 295 10.95 -5.97 -4.21
C VAL A 295 10.99 -6.29 -2.72
N SER A 296 9.83 -6.41 -2.08
CA SER A 296 9.72 -6.83 -0.68
C SER A 296 10.19 -8.26 -0.47
N ALA A 297 9.76 -9.17 -1.34
CA ALA A 297 10.11 -10.59 -1.25
C ALA A 297 11.60 -10.83 -1.53
N VAL A 298 12.19 -10.12 -2.48
CA VAL A 298 13.65 -10.16 -2.73
C VAL A 298 14.42 -9.67 -1.51
N LEU A 299 13.99 -8.57 -0.90
CA LEU A 299 14.62 -8.04 0.32
C LEU A 299 14.59 -9.06 1.47
N VAL A 300 13.45 -9.75 1.67
CA VAL A 300 13.29 -10.80 2.68
C VAL A 300 14.18 -12.01 2.35
N LEU A 301 14.22 -12.47 1.09
CA LEU A 301 15.03 -13.61 0.68
C LEU A 301 16.52 -13.33 0.90
N ASP A 302 17.00 -12.15 0.53
CA ASP A 302 18.40 -11.76 0.72
C ASP A 302 18.78 -11.70 2.21
N ALA A 303 17.87 -11.20 3.05
CA ALA A 303 18.08 -11.23 4.50
C ALA A 303 18.07 -12.66 5.04
N ALA A 304 17.14 -13.50 4.60
CA ALA A 304 17.03 -14.91 5.00
C ALA A 304 18.28 -15.71 4.69
N ARG A 305 18.82 -15.54 3.49
CA ARG A 305 20.07 -16.19 3.07
C ARG A 305 21.28 -15.74 3.90
N ARG A 306 21.36 -14.45 4.17
CA ARG A 306 22.43 -13.85 4.97
C ARG A 306 22.41 -14.31 6.43
N GLU A 307 21.21 -14.42 7.02
CA GLU A 307 20.99 -14.79 8.40
C GLU A 307 20.76 -16.30 8.59
N GLN A 308 20.73 -17.07 7.51
CA GLN A 308 20.47 -18.51 7.49
C GLN A 308 19.12 -18.87 8.16
N ILE A 309 18.06 -18.09 7.86
CA ILE A 309 16.71 -18.27 8.36
C ILE A 309 15.84 -18.88 7.28
N GLY A 310 14.89 -19.72 7.69
CA GLY A 310 13.95 -20.44 6.86
C GLY A 310 14.18 -21.93 6.85
N THR A 311 13.28 -22.67 6.23
CA THR A 311 13.36 -24.12 6.09
C THR A 311 13.49 -24.49 4.63
N GLY A 312 14.55 -25.22 4.28
CA GLY A 312 14.70 -25.78 2.93
C GLY A 312 13.70 -26.89 2.69
N PHE A 313 13.06 -26.87 1.55
CA PHE A 313 12.17 -27.93 1.08
C PHE A 313 12.66 -28.45 -0.27
N ASP A 314 12.85 -29.76 -0.37
CA ASP A 314 13.29 -30.41 -1.61
C ASP A 314 12.08 -30.78 -2.49
N PHE A 315 12.02 -30.18 -3.69
CA PHE A 315 10.95 -30.36 -4.68
C PHE A 315 11.30 -31.44 -5.67
#